data_693a79ee5f73f5ce29218927f6ea0cb5
#
_entry.id   693a79ee5f73f5ce29218927f6ea0cb5
#
_cell.length_a   1.000
_cell.length_b   1.000
_cell.length_c   1.000
_cell.angle_alpha   90.00
_cell.angle_beta   90.00
_cell.angle_gamma   90.00
#
_symmetry.space_group_name_H-M   'P 1'
#
loop_
_entity.id
_entity.type
_entity.pdbx_description
1 polymer ?
#
loop_
_entity_poly.entity_id
_entity_poly.type
_entity_poly.pdbx_seq_one_letter_code
_entity_poly.pdbx_strand_id
1 'polypeptide(L)'
;IDLFNNNSKRISVSGVQIKYSLVADDGILRLTKEGEQGEFILKPVPNNLRNKEFCPANEHLTMQIAAQVYGIPTAPNGLWFFQDGTPAYFVRRFDLSEKGKLQKEDFASLAGLTRKNGGSDYKYDNLAYEEFARIIDKYSSVPQVDKLRFFELILFNFVYSNGDAHLKNFSLLEEKKGRFRLSPAYDLLNTHLH
;
A
#
# COMPACT_ATOMS: atom_id res chain seq x y z
N ILE A 1 4.20 21.46 -11.59
CA ILE A 1 3.64 21.60 -10.23
C ILE A 1 2.19 22.08 -10.30
N ASP A 2 1.85 23.07 -11.13
CA ASP A 2 0.48 23.62 -11.20
C ASP A 2 -0.56 22.61 -11.75
N LEU A 3 -0.17 21.72 -12.67
CA LEU A 3 -1.04 20.67 -13.20
C LEU A 3 -1.40 19.64 -12.11
N PHE A 4 -0.49 19.37 -11.18
CA PHE A 4 -0.71 18.48 -10.03
C PHE A 4 -1.62 19.12 -8.99
N ASN A 5 -1.47 20.41 -8.71
CA ASN A 5 -2.30 21.14 -7.75
C ASN A 5 -3.76 21.27 -8.21
N ASN A 6 -4.02 21.46 -9.51
CA ASN A 6 -5.36 21.55 -10.07
C ASN A 6 -6.12 20.21 -10.12
N ASN A 7 -5.41 19.08 -10.06
CA ASN A 7 -5.99 17.73 -10.02
C ASN A 7 -6.11 17.13 -8.61
N SER A 8 -5.89 17.91 -7.57
CA SER A 8 -5.96 17.49 -6.16
C SER A 8 -7.32 16.87 -5.74
N LYS A 9 -8.40 17.11 -6.48
CA LYS A 9 -9.72 16.48 -6.27
C LYS A 9 -9.77 14.97 -6.61
N ARG A 10 -8.72 14.41 -7.24
CA ARG A 10 -8.62 12.99 -7.61
C ARG A 10 -7.78 12.19 -6.60
N ILE A 11 -7.58 12.73 -5.43
CA ILE A 11 -6.83 12.11 -4.34
C ILE A 11 -7.71 11.06 -3.67
N SER A 12 -7.20 9.84 -3.58
CA SER A 12 -7.80 8.81 -2.72
C SER A 12 -7.79 9.30 -1.27
N VAL A 13 -8.98 9.50 -0.69
CA VAL A 13 -9.20 10.12 0.63
C VAL A 13 -8.84 9.16 1.80
N SER A 14 -8.01 8.16 1.61
CA SER A 14 -7.69 7.18 2.65
C SER A 14 -6.28 7.33 3.25
N GLY A 15 -5.81 8.55 3.45
CA GLY A 15 -4.51 8.74 4.10
C GLY A 15 -4.07 10.20 4.13
N VAL A 16 -3.24 10.53 5.09
CA VAL A 16 -2.64 11.86 5.30
C VAL A 16 -1.70 12.25 4.13
N GLN A 17 -1.22 11.29 3.34
CA GLN A 17 -0.30 11.50 2.22
C GLN A 17 -1.03 11.60 0.87
N ILE A 18 -0.69 12.60 0.09
CA ILE A 18 -1.16 12.78 -1.29
C ILE A 18 -0.70 11.58 -2.15
N LYS A 19 -1.62 11.04 -2.95
CA LYS A 19 -1.35 9.93 -3.88
C LYS A 19 -1.96 10.26 -5.23
N TYR A 20 -1.20 10.08 -6.31
CA TYR A 20 -1.67 10.27 -7.67
C TYR A 20 -1.79 8.91 -8.38
N SER A 21 -2.87 8.75 -9.13
CA SER A 21 -3.07 7.58 -9.99
C SER A 21 -2.53 7.88 -11.38
N LEU A 22 -1.66 7.00 -11.90
CA LEU A 22 -1.01 7.17 -13.20
C LEU A 22 -1.29 5.96 -14.10
N VAL A 23 -1.20 6.22 -15.40
CA VAL A 23 -1.24 5.22 -16.46
C VAL A 23 -0.08 5.44 -17.42
N ALA A 24 0.45 4.35 -17.99
CA ALA A 24 1.42 4.42 -19.08
C ALA A 24 0.68 4.57 -20.41
N ASP A 25 1.03 5.59 -21.19
CA ASP A 25 0.43 5.90 -22.48
C ASP A 25 1.57 6.27 -23.46
N ASP A 26 1.79 5.46 -24.47
CA ASP A 26 2.87 5.60 -25.44
C ASP A 26 4.27 5.86 -24.82
N GLY A 27 4.61 5.15 -23.74
CA GLY A 27 5.87 5.29 -23.04
C GLY A 27 5.96 6.50 -22.12
N ILE A 28 4.89 7.27 -21.96
CA ILE A 28 4.80 8.43 -21.07
C ILE A 28 3.86 8.10 -19.90
N LEU A 29 4.29 8.44 -18.69
CA LEU A 29 3.42 8.37 -17.51
C LEU A 29 2.59 9.65 -17.42
N ARG A 30 1.27 9.51 -17.36
CA ARG A 30 0.33 10.62 -17.15
C ARG A 30 -0.67 10.33 -16.05
N LEU A 31 -1.28 11.37 -15.52
CA LEU A 31 -2.41 11.25 -14.61
C LEU A 31 -3.59 10.56 -15.28
N THR A 32 -4.30 9.72 -14.54
CA THR A 32 -5.56 9.11 -15.02
C THR A 32 -6.62 10.17 -15.26
N LYS A 33 -7.46 9.94 -16.28
CA LYS A 33 -8.69 10.69 -16.51
C LYS A 33 -9.77 10.24 -15.52
N GLU A 34 -10.89 10.94 -15.49
CA GLU A 34 -12.05 10.53 -14.70
C GLU A 34 -12.59 9.18 -15.19
N GLY A 35 -12.78 8.23 -14.26
CA GLY A 35 -13.22 6.87 -14.57
C GLY A 35 -12.14 5.95 -15.14
N GLU A 36 -10.94 6.46 -15.43
CA GLU A 36 -9.84 5.67 -15.97
C GLU A 36 -9.16 4.87 -14.88
N GLN A 37 -8.85 3.59 -15.17
CA GLN A 37 -8.12 2.72 -14.28
C GLN A 37 -6.62 3.05 -14.33
N GLY A 38 -6.05 3.47 -13.19
CA GLY A 38 -4.61 3.68 -13.10
C GLY A 38 -3.84 2.39 -12.86
N GLU A 39 -2.64 2.33 -13.40
CA GLU A 39 -1.71 1.20 -13.27
C GLU A 39 -0.68 1.42 -12.17
N PHE A 40 -0.40 2.68 -11.86
CA PHE A 40 0.63 3.07 -10.90
C PHE A 40 0.08 4.06 -9.89
N ILE A 41 0.74 4.11 -8.74
CA ILE A 41 0.53 5.11 -7.70
C ILE A 41 1.83 5.87 -7.52
N LEU A 42 1.77 7.20 -7.55
CA LEU A 42 2.88 8.10 -7.23
C LEU A 42 2.58 8.80 -5.90
N LYS A 43 3.52 8.74 -4.98
CA LYS A 43 3.47 9.41 -3.69
C LYS A 43 4.60 10.47 -3.65
N PRO A 44 4.30 11.76 -3.80
CA PRO A 44 5.31 12.81 -3.65
C PRO A 44 5.73 12.96 -2.19
N VAL A 45 6.71 13.81 -1.95
CA VAL A 45 7.11 14.22 -0.60
C VAL A 45 5.88 14.74 0.17
N PRO A 46 5.59 14.19 1.36
CA PRO A 46 4.47 14.63 2.18
C PRO A 46 4.71 16.03 2.77
N ASN A 47 3.64 16.73 3.19
CA ASN A 47 3.78 18.12 3.65
C ASN A 47 4.17 18.25 5.13
N ASN A 48 3.72 17.39 6.01
CA ASN A 48 3.68 17.63 7.46
C ASN A 48 4.44 16.58 8.28
N LEU A 49 5.58 16.08 7.78
CA LEU A 49 6.43 15.14 8.49
C LEU A 49 7.83 15.72 8.71
N ARG A 50 8.49 15.28 9.77
CA ARG A 50 9.92 15.52 9.99
C ARG A 50 10.71 14.77 8.91
N ASN A 51 11.82 15.32 8.42
CA ASN A 51 12.66 14.70 7.39
C ASN A 51 11.86 14.20 6.16
N LYS A 52 10.81 14.91 5.83
CA LYS A 52 9.83 14.51 4.80
C LYS A 52 10.42 14.25 3.42
N GLU A 53 11.50 14.96 3.09
CA GLU A 53 12.24 14.82 1.84
C GLU A 53 12.80 13.42 1.62
N PHE A 54 13.04 12.67 2.70
CA PHE A 54 13.52 11.30 2.65
C PHE A 54 12.41 10.24 2.64
N CYS A 55 11.13 10.62 2.84
CA CYS A 55 10.02 9.66 2.86
C CYS A 55 9.95 8.78 1.60
N PRO A 56 10.05 9.31 0.36
CA PRO A 56 10.01 8.48 -0.84
C PRO A 56 11.16 7.46 -0.88
N ALA A 57 12.38 7.89 -0.51
CA ALA A 57 13.55 7.02 -0.48
C ALA A 57 13.45 5.97 0.63
N ASN A 58 12.95 6.33 1.81
CA ASN A 58 12.73 5.44 2.93
C ASN A 58 11.72 4.34 2.55
N GLU A 59 10.57 4.70 1.99
CA GLU A 59 9.57 3.71 1.55
C GLU A 59 10.17 2.79 0.48
N HIS A 60 10.82 3.34 -0.54
CA HIS A 60 11.47 2.54 -1.57
C HIS A 60 12.51 1.58 -0.98
N LEU A 61 13.44 2.07 -0.18
CA LEU A 61 14.51 1.25 0.40
C LEU A 61 13.94 0.14 1.29
N THR A 62 12.98 0.46 2.15
CA THR A 62 12.35 -0.52 3.04
C THR A 62 11.64 -1.62 2.24
N MET A 63 10.90 -1.26 1.18
CA MET A 63 10.27 -2.21 0.26
C MET A 63 11.30 -3.09 -0.46
N GLN A 64 12.43 -2.52 -0.90
CA GLN A 64 13.52 -3.28 -1.55
C GLN A 64 14.21 -4.24 -0.59
N ILE A 65 14.46 -3.83 0.65
CA ILE A 65 15.02 -4.70 1.68
C ILE A 65 14.08 -5.88 1.98
N ALA A 66 12.77 -5.60 2.16
CA ALA A 66 11.78 -6.65 2.34
C ALA A 66 11.82 -7.69 1.21
N ALA A 67 11.87 -7.23 -0.05
CA ALA A 67 11.87 -8.11 -1.20
C ALA A 67 13.20 -8.85 -1.41
N GLN A 68 14.32 -8.11 -1.42
CA GLN A 68 15.60 -8.65 -1.87
C GLN A 68 16.38 -9.36 -0.77
N VAL A 69 16.22 -8.95 0.49
CA VAL A 69 16.95 -9.55 1.62
C VAL A 69 16.13 -10.62 2.32
N TYR A 70 14.83 -10.36 2.52
CA TYR A 70 13.95 -11.25 3.28
C TYR A 70 13.03 -12.11 2.43
N GLY A 71 12.97 -11.89 1.11
CA GLY A 71 12.11 -12.65 0.21
C GLY A 71 10.61 -12.41 0.43
N ILE A 72 10.24 -11.33 1.13
CA ILE A 72 8.84 -10.96 1.34
C ILE A 72 8.27 -10.42 0.02
N PRO A 73 7.21 -11.02 -0.55
CA PRO A 73 6.60 -10.50 -1.76
C PRO A 73 6.12 -9.06 -1.57
N THR A 74 6.62 -8.14 -2.37
CA THR A 74 6.22 -6.72 -2.35
C THR A 74 5.67 -6.27 -3.69
N ALA A 75 4.89 -5.17 -3.68
CA ALA A 75 4.52 -4.50 -4.92
C ALA A 75 5.77 -3.94 -5.63
N PRO A 76 5.92 -4.14 -6.96
CA PRO A 76 7.02 -3.55 -7.72
C PRO A 76 7.05 -2.04 -7.55
N ASN A 77 8.19 -1.49 -7.17
CA ASN A 77 8.32 -0.07 -6.81
C ASN A 77 9.67 0.52 -7.19
N GLY A 78 9.74 1.85 -7.19
CA GLY A 78 10.94 2.61 -7.52
C GLY A 78 10.88 4.04 -7.03
N LEU A 79 11.94 4.80 -7.29
CA LEU A 79 11.98 6.25 -7.12
C LEU A 79 11.77 6.93 -8.47
N TRP A 80 10.96 7.97 -8.44
CA TRP A 80 10.78 8.91 -9.52
C TRP A 80 11.36 10.25 -9.11
N PHE A 81 11.92 11.00 -10.05
CA PHE A 81 12.41 12.34 -9.79
C PHE A 81 11.71 13.33 -10.71
N PHE A 82 11.16 14.38 -10.14
CA PHE A 82 10.63 15.52 -10.91
C PHE A 82 11.78 16.32 -11.55
N GLN A 83 11.44 17.24 -12.45
CA GLN A 83 12.44 18.07 -13.16
C GLN A 83 13.30 18.93 -12.22
N ASP A 84 12.76 19.31 -11.06
CA ASP A 84 13.48 20.04 -10.00
C ASP A 84 14.34 19.14 -9.10
N GLY A 85 14.44 17.85 -9.40
CA GLY A 85 15.15 16.86 -8.61
C GLY A 85 14.40 16.35 -7.36
N THR A 86 13.18 16.82 -7.12
CA THR A 86 12.37 16.35 -5.97
C THR A 86 12.00 14.88 -6.15
N PRO A 87 12.24 14.00 -5.15
CA PRO A 87 11.90 12.59 -5.25
C PRO A 87 10.40 12.34 -5.04
N ALA A 88 9.91 11.24 -5.62
CA ALA A 88 8.61 10.67 -5.33
C ALA A 88 8.72 9.14 -5.29
N TYR A 89 7.97 8.50 -4.42
CA TYR A 89 7.83 7.05 -4.43
C TYR A 89 6.84 6.65 -5.52
N PHE A 90 7.19 5.62 -6.26
CA PHE A 90 6.43 5.12 -7.40
C PHE A 90 6.21 3.62 -7.26
N VAL A 91 4.96 3.17 -7.35
CA VAL A 91 4.62 1.77 -7.17
C VAL A 91 3.61 1.31 -8.22
N ARG A 92 3.85 0.12 -8.79
CA ARG A 92 2.90 -0.53 -9.68
C ARG A 92 1.79 -1.18 -8.85
N ARG A 93 0.56 -1.03 -9.31
CA ARG A 93 -0.58 -1.69 -8.67
C ARG A 93 -0.51 -3.20 -8.91
N PHE A 94 -0.62 -3.96 -7.84
CA PHE A 94 -0.66 -5.43 -7.88
C PHE A 94 -2.07 -6.00 -7.99
N ASP A 95 -3.10 -5.14 -7.83
CA ASP A 95 -4.50 -5.51 -7.92
C ASP A 95 -5.06 -5.37 -9.35
N LEU A 96 -4.20 -5.54 -10.36
CA LEU A 96 -4.54 -5.50 -11.77
C LEU A 96 -4.11 -6.78 -12.48
N SER A 97 -4.92 -7.18 -13.45
CA SER A 97 -4.64 -8.26 -14.40
C SER A 97 -4.97 -7.82 -15.81
N GLU A 98 -4.65 -8.62 -16.81
CA GLU A 98 -5.05 -8.41 -18.21
C GLU A 98 -6.59 -8.31 -18.38
N LYS A 99 -7.35 -8.90 -17.46
CA LYS A 99 -8.81 -8.88 -17.45
C LYS A 99 -9.42 -7.72 -16.66
N GLY A 100 -8.57 -6.82 -16.14
CA GLY A 100 -8.98 -5.68 -15.34
C GLY A 100 -8.63 -5.80 -13.86
N LYS A 101 -9.33 -5.08 -13.02
CA LYS A 101 -9.06 -4.99 -11.59
C LYS A 101 -9.45 -6.29 -10.86
N LEU A 102 -8.52 -6.80 -10.07
CA LEU A 102 -8.75 -7.93 -9.16
C LEU A 102 -9.51 -7.46 -7.91
N GLN A 103 -10.31 -8.33 -7.34
CA GLN A 103 -10.94 -8.07 -6.05
C GLN A 103 -9.87 -8.07 -4.96
N LYS A 104 -9.82 -6.98 -4.19
CA LYS A 104 -8.92 -6.80 -3.06
C LYS A 104 -9.71 -6.25 -1.88
N GLU A 105 -9.58 -6.92 -0.72
CA GLU A 105 -10.21 -6.48 0.52
C GLU A 105 -9.15 -6.29 1.60
N ASP A 106 -9.12 -5.12 2.23
CA ASP A 106 -8.24 -4.88 3.37
C ASP A 106 -8.80 -5.50 4.67
N PHE A 107 -7.93 -5.71 5.65
CA PHE A 107 -8.31 -6.39 6.88
C PHE A 107 -9.29 -5.57 7.73
N ALA A 108 -9.32 -4.25 7.61
CA ALA A 108 -10.37 -3.44 8.26
C ALA A 108 -11.75 -3.81 7.68
N SER A 109 -11.87 -3.88 6.34
CA SER A 109 -13.10 -4.31 5.67
C SER A 109 -13.50 -5.74 6.05
N LEU A 110 -12.54 -6.67 6.07
CA LEU A 110 -12.79 -8.07 6.43
C LEU A 110 -13.19 -8.26 7.90
N ALA A 111 -12.72 -7.40 8.80
CA ALA A 111 -13.14 -7.31 10.19
C ALA A 111 -14.48 -6.58 10.37
N GLY A 112 -15.07 -6.06 9.29
CA GLY A 112 -16.33 -5.28 9.37
C GLY A 112 -16.16 -3.88 9.95
N LEU A 113 -14.91 -3.38 10.06
CA LEU A 113 -14.61 -2.06 10.60
C LEU A 113 -14.73 -0.98 9.54
N THR A 114 -15.47 0.08 9.87
CA THR A 114 -15.70 1.22 8.99
C THR A 114 -15.68 2.51 9.81
N ARG A 115 -15.63 3.67 9.16
CA ARG A 115 -15.78 4.97 9.85
C ARG A 115 -17.09 5.09 10.64
N LYS A 116 -18.14 4.35 10.24
CA LYS A 116 -19.46 4.43 10.89
C LYS A 116 -19.49 3.73 12.25
N ASN A 117 -18.74 2.64 12.40
CA ASN A 117 -18.73 1.81 13.63
C ASN A 117 -17.44 1.87 14.43
N GLY A 118 -16.31 2.32 13.83
CA GLY A 118 -15.01 2.43 14.49
C GLY A 118 -14.46 3.87 14.59
N GLY A 119 -15.26 4.89 14.19
CA GLY A 119 -14.82 6.30 14.24
C GLY A 119 -13.74 6.64 13.21
N SER A 120 -13.02 7.77 13.40
CA SER A 120 -11.95 8.24 12.50
C SER A 120 -10.78 7.28 12.45
N ASP A 121 -10.49 6.60 13.54
CA ASP A 121 -9.27 5.81 13.76
C ASP A 121 -9.49 4.30 13.65
N TYR A 122 -10.64 3.88 13.06
CA TYR A 122 -11.02 2.47 12.91
C TYR A 122 -9.94 1.56 12.32
N LYS A 123 -9.01 2.11 11.54
CA LYS A 123 -7.90 1.37 10.95
C LYS A 123 -6.80 0.99 11.96
N TYR A 124 -6.76 1.69 13.11
CA TYR A 124 -5.86 1.45 14.25
C TYR A 124 -6.55 0.70 15.39
N ASP A 125 -7.74 0.14 15.15
CA ASP A 125 -8.43 -0.65 16.16
C ASP A 125 -7.46 -1.73 16.69
N ASN A 126 -7.40 -1.84 18.02
CA ASN A 126 -6.47 -2.73 18.75
C ASN A 126 -6.85 -4.21 18.58
N LEU A 127 -7.06 -4.65 17.33
CA LEU A 127 -7.19 -6.06 17.05
C LEU A 127 -5.85 -6.73 17.34
N ALA A 128 -5.89 -7.74 18.22
CA ALA A 128 -4.73 -8.58 18.45
C ALA A 128 -4.31 -9.30 17.16
N TYR A 129 -3.04 -9.63 17.01
CA TYR A 129 -2.53 -10.34 15.82
C TYR A 129 -3.25 -11.69 15.60
N GLU A 130 -3.80 -12.28 16.65
CA GLU A 130 -4.65 -13.48 16.58
C GLU A 130 -5.92 -13.24 15.75
N GLU A 131 -6.50 -12.05 15.80
CA GLU A 131 -7.68 -11.71 14.97
C GLU A 131 -7.31 -11.62 13.49
N PHE A 132 -6.13 -11.11 13.17
CA PHE A 132 -5.63 -11.15 11.78
C PHE A 132 -5.45 -12.60 11.30
N ALA A 133 -4.92 -13.47 12.15
CA ALA A 133 -4.79 -14.88 11.83
C ALA A 133 -6.17 -15.54 11.59
N ARG A 134 -7.20 -15.18 12.37
CA ARG A 134 -8.58 -15.64 12.14
C ARG A 134 -9.18 -15.14 10.83
N ILE A 135 -8.89 -13.89 10.45
CA ILE A 135 -9.30 -13.34 9.15
C ILE A 135 -8.67 -14.18 8.02
N ILE A 136 -7.38 -14.49 8.13
CA ILE A 136 -6.68 -15.31 7.15
C ILE A 136 -7.28 -16.73 7.12
N ASP A 137 -7.52 -17.35 8.27
CA ASP A 137 -8.15 -18.69 8.34
C ASP A 137 -9.52 -18.72 7.68
N LYS A 138 -10.29 -17.65 7.83
CA LYS A 138 -11.67 -17.59 7.30
C LYS A 138 -11.73 -17.34 5.80
N TYR A 139 -10.83 -16.54 5.25
CA TYR A 139 -10.97 -16.01 3.89
C TYR A 139 -9.86 -16.43 2.93
N SER A 140 -8.68 -16.86 3.41
CA SER A 140 -7.61 -17.31 2.53
C SER A 140 -7.86 -18.72 2.00
N SER A 141 -7.50 -18.95 0.75
CA SER A 141 -7.55 -20.28 0.12
C SER A 141 -6.41 -21.21 0.54
N VAL A 142 -5.37 -20.67 1.18
CA VAL A 142 -4.23 -21.43 1.71
C VAL A 142 -3.76 -20.84 3.04
N PRO A 143 -4.59 -20.90 4.08
CA PRO A 143 -4.42 -20.14 5.30
C PRO A 143 -3.09 -20.40 6.02
N GLN A 144 -2.57 -21.62 5.98
CA GLN A 144 -1.31 -21.96 6.66
C GLN A 144 -0.11 -21.19 6.07
N VAL A 145 -0.05 -21.14 4.73
CA VAL A 145 1.02 -20.40 4.02
C VAL A 145 0.89 -18.90 4.24
N ASP A 146 -0.35 -18.39 4.14
CA ASP A 146 -0.59 -16.96 4.27
C ASP A 146 -0.41 -16.47 5.73
N LYS A 147 -0.69 -17.30 6.75
CA LYS A 147 -0.34 -16.98 8.15
C LYS A 147 1.17 -16.91 8.36
N LEU A 148 1.95 -17.82 7.77
CA LEU A 148 3.40 -17.77 7.86
C LEU A 148 3.93 -16.47 7.21
N ARG A 149 3.49 -16.14 6.00
CA ARG A 149 3.86 -14.88 5.32
C ARG A 149 3.44 -13.63 6.09
N PHE A 150 2.26 -13.67 6.70
CA PHE A 150 1.78 -12.59 7.55
C PHE A 150 2.68 -12.42 8.79
N PHE A 151 3.07 -13.52 9.44
CA PHE A 151 3.98 -13.49 10.57
C PHE A 151 5.36 -12.92 10.20
N GLU A 152 5.93 -13.34 9.07
CA GLU A 152 7.18 -12.77 8.53
C GLU A 152 7.06 -11.26 8.31
N LEU A 153 5.92 -10.80 7.77
CA LEU A 153 5.66 -9.38 7.53
C LEU A 153 5.52 -8.58 8.84
N ILE A 154 4.88 -9.15 9.86
CA ILE A 154 4.79 -8.53 11.21
C ILE A 154 6.19 -8.39 11.81
N LEU A 155 7.01 -9.45 11.78
CA LEU A 155 8.39 -9.40 12.28
C LEU A 155 9.21 -8.35 11.53
N PHE A 156 9.06 -8.27 10.20
CA PHE A 156 9.71 -7.25 9.40
C PHE A 156 9.30 -5.85 9.83
N ASN A 157 7.99 -5.57 9.95
CA ASN A 157 7.49 -4.28 10.40
C ASN A 157 8.02 -3.90 11.78
N PHE A 158 8.12 -4.86 12.70
CA PHE A 158 8.68 -4.64 14.03
C PHE A 158 10.19 -4.29 13.97
N VAL A 159 10.99 -5.09 13.28
CA VAL A 159 12.44 -4.89 13.16
C VAL A 159 12.78 -3.58 12.45
N TYR A 160 12.02 -3.24 11.40
CA TYR A 160 12.22 -2.01 10.62
C TYR A 160 11.43 -0.81 11.14
N SER A 161 10.85 -0.93 12.34
CA SER A 161 10.15 0.18 13.03
C SER A 161 9.06 0.83 12.18
N ASN A 162 8.27 0.01 11.48
CA ASN A 162 7.08 0.49 10.78
C ASN A 162 5.91 0.62 11.78
N GLY A 163 5.85 1.74 12.49
CA GLY A 163 4.81 2.02 13.48
C GLY A 163 3.46 2.41 12.89
N ASP A 164 3.34 2.57 11.57
CA ASP A 164 2.07 2.84 10.88
C ASP A 164 1.46 1.60 10.22
N ALA A 165 1.92 0.41 10.61
CA ALA A 165 1.37 -0.86 10.12
C ALA A 165 -0.02 -1.13 10.73
N HIS A 166 -1.06 -0.66 10.07
CA HIS A 166 -2.45 -0.78 10.50
C HIS A 166 -3.27 -1.72 9.61
N LEU A 167 -4.54 -2.01 9.98
CA LEU A 167 -5.44 -2.96 9.31
C LEU A 167 -5.56 -2.77 7.79
N LYS A 168 -5.41 -1.55 7.29
CA LYS A 168 -5.51 -1.25 5.85
C LYS A 168 -4.21 -1.50 5.07
N ASN A 169 -3.10 -1.80 5.76
CA ASN A 169 -1.83 -2.17 5.13
C ASN A 169 -1.72 -3.67 4.85
N PHE A 170 -2.73 -4.44 5.24
CA PHE A 170 -2.85 -5.87 4.94
C PHE A 170 -4.12 -6.14 4.14
N SER A 171 -4.02 -6.96 3.11
CA SER A 171 -5.16 -7.26 2.25
C SER A 171 -5.14 -8.70 1.78
N LEU A 172 -6.31 -9.21 1.46
CA LEU A 172 -6.46 -10.41 0.63
C LEU A 172 -6.77 -9.99 -0.81
N LEU A 173 -6.17 -10.70 -1.75
CA LEU A 173 -6.28 -10.47 -3.19
C LEU A 173 -6.84 -11.72 -3.87
N GLU A 174 -7.84 -11.57 -4.73
CA GLU A 174 -8.36 -12.65 -5.55
C GLU A 174 -7.43 -12.91 -6.74
N GLU A 175 -6.51 -13.86 -6.64
CA GLU A 175 -5.61 -14.25 -7.73
C GLU A 175 -6.33 -15.01 -8.85
N LYS A 176 -7.31 -15.84 -8.48
CA LYS A 176 -8.20 -16.58 -9.38
C LYS A 176 -9.60 -16.55 -8.78
N LYS A 177 -10.64 -16.68 -9.62
CA LYS A 177 -12.03 -16.64 -9.19
C LYS A 177 -12.29 -17.49 -7.94
N GLY A 178 -12.68 -16.83 -6.86
CA GLY A 178 -12.95 -17.44 -5.56
C GLY A 178 -11.71 -17.89 -4.77
N ARG A 179 -10.49 -17.58 -5.24
CA ARG A 179 -9.24 -17.92 -4.55
C ARG A 179 -8.54 -16.68 -4.06
N PHE A 180 -8.64 -16.43 -2.78
CA PHE A 180 -8.01 -15.30 -2.09
C PHE A 180 -6.71 -15.72 -1.43
N ARG A 181 -5.71 -14.85 -1.52
CA ARG A 181 -4.38 -15.00 -0.93
C ARG A 181 -3.96 -13.70 -0.24
N LEU A 182 -3.06 -13.80 0.71
CA LEU A 182 -2.41 -12.61 1.24
C LEU A 182 -1.72 -11.85 0.09
N SER A 183 -2.05 -10.56 -0.04
CA SER A 183 -1.47 -9.71 -1.08
C SER A 183 0.04 -9.52 -0.90
N PRO A 184 0.77 -9.11 -1.94
CA PRO A 184 2.09 -8.54 -1.74
C PRO A 184 2.06 -7.43 -0.69
N ALA A 185 3.15 -7.26 0.06
CA ALA A 185 3.29 -6.18 1.03
C ALA A 185 3.39 -4.81 0.33
N TYR A 186 2.86 -3.80 0.97
CA TYR A 186 2.86 -2.41 0.50
C TYR A 186 2.88 -1.44 1.68
N ASP A 187 3.23 -0.19 1.45
CA ASP A 187 3.31 0.86 2.46
C ASP A 187 4.30 0.49 3.61
N LEU A 188 5.45 -0.12 3.27
CA LEU A 188 6.51 -0.42 4.23
C LEU A 188 7.49 0.74 4.31
N LEU A 189 7.61 1.34 5.48
CA LEU A 189 8.60 2.40 5.73
C LEU A 189 9.01 2.42 7.20
N ASN A 190 10.20 2.93 7.49
CA ASN A 190 10.64 3.17 8.86
C ASN A 190 10.05 4.49 9.37
N THR A 191 9.08 4.42 10.27
CA THR A 191 8.40 5.61 10.79
C THR A 191 9.20 6.39 11.83
N HIS A 192 10.27 5.84 12.39
CA HIS A 192 11.15 6.56 13.33
C HIS A 192 11.98 7.67 12.66
N LEU A 193 12.10 7.64 11.34
CA LEU A 193 12.83 8.65 10.58
C LEU A 193 12.02 9.94 10.36
N HIS A 194 10.71 9.91 10.59
CA HIS A 194 9.78 10.98 10.21
C HIS A 194 8.93 11.53 11.34
#